data_dfee50898576056c586e1d403d10b5e5
#
_entry.id   dfee50898576056c586e1d403d10b5e5
#
_cell.length_a   1.000
_cell.length_b   1.000
_cell.length_c   1.000
_cell.angle_alpha   90.00
_cell.angle_beta   90.00
_cell.angle_gamma   90.00
#
_symmetry.space_group_name_H-M   'P 1'
#
loop_
_entity.id
_entity.type
_entity.pdbx_description
1 polymer ?
#
loop_
_entity_poly.entity_id
_entity_poly.type
_entity_poly.pdbx_seq_one_letter_code
_entity_poly.pdbx_strand_id
1 'polypeptide(L)'
;MYLDSTKKEEIFEKYGKSKADTGSAESQIALFTYRISHLTEHMKVNHKDFNTSRALKMLVGKRRRLLDYLIKVDIERYRAIIMELGIRK
;
A
#
# COMPACT_ATOMS: atom_id res chain seq x y z
N MET A 1 -13.97 7.30 8.05
CA MET A 1 -12.66 6.69 7.78
C MET A 1 -12.24 6.98 6.35
N TYR A 2 -11.00 7.33 6.12
CA TYR A 2 -10.51 7.72 4.81
C TYR A 2 -10.48 6.59 3.79
N LEU A 3 -10.49 5.35 4.25
CA LEU A 3 -10.45 4.16 3.40
C LEU A 3 -11.75 3.41 3.55
N ASP A 4 -12.72 3.71 2.70
CA ASP A 4 -14.03 3.08 2.76
C ASP A 4 -14.06 1.78 1.92
N SER A 5 -15.20 1.07 1.98
CA SER A 5 -15.37 -0.19 1.26
C SER A 5 -15.27 -0.03 -0.25
N THR A 6 -15.81 1.05 -0.79
CA THR A 6 -15.76 1.31 -2.22
C THR A 6 -14.32 1.47 -2.70
N LYS A 7 -13.52 2.23 -1.95
CA LYS A 7 -12.11 2.45 -2.30
C LYS A 7 -11.30 1.16 -2.21
N LYS A 8 -11.56 0.34 -1.19
CA LYS A 8 -10.92 -0.96 -1.06
C LYS A 8 -11.26 -1.87 -2.24
N GLU A 9 -12.52 -1.89 -2.64
CA GLU A 9 -12.96 -2.71 -3.78
C GLU A 9 -12.28 -2.26 -5.07
N GLU A 10 -12.16 -0.96 -5.28
CA GLU A 10 -11.46 -0.42 -6.46
C GLU A 10 -10.01 -0.89 -6.50
N ILE A 11 -9.31 -0.85 -5.37
CA ILE A 11 -7.92 -1.29 -5.28
C ILE A 11 -7.81 -2.79 -5.57
N PHE A 12 -8.68 -3.60 -4.99
CA PHE A 12 -8.63 -5.05 -5.17
C PHE A 12 -9.00 -5.45 -6.60
N GLU A 13 -9.92 -4.72 -7.23
CA GLU A 13 -10.27 -4.96 -8.62
C GLU A 13 -9.13 -4.62 -9.56
N LYS A 14 -8.44 -3.52 -9.30
CA LYS A 14 -7.36 -3.05 -10.17
C LYS A 14 -6.08 -3.89 -10.04
N TYR A 15 -5.73 -4.27 -8.82
CA TYR A 15 -4.44 -4.93 -8.55
C TYR A 15 -4.56 -6.40 -8.18
N GLY A 16 -5.76 -6.87 -7.88
CA GLY A 16 -6.03 -8.26 -7.60
C GLY A 16 -6.73 -8.92 -8.77
N LYS A 17 -7.19 -10.15 -8.56
CA LYS A 17 -7.93 -10.90 -9.58
C LYS A 17 -9.40 -10.54 -9.61
N SER A 18 -9.93 -10.01 -8.51
CA SER A 18 -11.32 -9.61 -8.38
C SER A 18 -11.44 -8.63 -7.22
N LYS A 19 -12.64 -8.04 -7.08
CA LYS A 19 -12.92 -7.11 -5.97
C LYS A 19 -12.71 -7.75 -4.60
N ALA A 20 -12.87 -9.06 -4.51
CA ALA A 20 -12.71 -9.80 -3.28
C ALA A 20 -11.30 -10.34 -3.07
N ASP A 21 -10.38 -10.12 -3.99
CA ASP A 21 -9.02 -10.62 -3.90
C ASP A 21 -8.20 -9.78 -2.92
N THR A 22 -8.30 -10.11 -1.65
CA THR A 22 -7.56 -9.45 -0.60
C THR A 22 -6.23 -10.13 -0.29
N GLY A 23 -5.97 -11.27 -0.91
CA GLY A 23 -4.82 -12.11 -0.60
C GLY A 23 -3.60 -11.92 -1.47
N SER A 24 -3.72 -11.23 -2.61
CA SER A 24 -2.55 -11.04 -3.46
C SER A 24 -1.61 -10.00 -2.87
N ALA A 25 -0.31 -10.18 -3.08
CA ALA A 25 0.68 -9.24 -2.60
C ALA A 25 0.49 -7.88 -3.26
N GLU A 26 0.14 -7.86 -4.52
CA GLU A 26 -0.10 -6.61 -5.25
C GLU A 26 -1.26 -5.81 -4.66
N SER A 27 -2.36 -6.46 -4.32
CA SER A 27 -3.51 -5.80 -3.70
C SER A 27 -3.14 -5.20 -2.36
N GLN A 28 -2.38 -5.94 -1.55
CA GLN A 28 -1.94 -5.46 -0.25
C GLN A 28 -0.99 -4.28 -0.37
N ILE A 29 -0.06 -4.34 -1.31
CA ILE A 29 0.88 -3.25 -1.55
C ILE A 29 0.13 -1.99 -1.99
N ALA A 30 -0.84 -2.13 -2.89
CA ALA A 30 -1.65 -1.00 -3.34
C ALA A 30 -2.44 -0.38 -2.19
N LEU A 31 -3.03 -1.21 -1.34
CA LEU A 31 -3.78 -0.75 -0.18
C LEU A 31 -2.88 0.02 0.79
N PHE A 32 -1.71 -0.53 1.11
CA PHE A 32 -0.76 0.15 1.99
C PHE A 32 -0.28 1.47 1.38
N THR A 33 -0.04 1.48 0.07
CA THR A 33 0.39 2.70 -0.62
C THR A 33 -0.65 3.80 -0.51
N TYR A 34 -1.92 3.46 -0.69
CA TYR A 34 -3.01 4.42 -0.53
C TYR A 34 -3.07 4.97 0.90
N ARG A 35 -2.99 4.09 1.89
CA ARG A 35 -3.02 4.50 3.29
C ARG A 35 -1.81 5.35 3.67
N ILE A 36 -0.63 4.98 3.20
CA ILE A 36 0.60 5.74 3.44
C ILE A 36 0.48 7.14 2.85
N SER A 37 -0.01 7.24 1.63
CA SER A 37 -0.21 8.52 0.96
C SER A 37 -1.16 9.41 1.76
N HIS A 38 -2.27 8.86 2.22
CA HIS A 38 -3.26 9.60 3.00
C HIS A 38 -2.68 10.10 4.33
N LEU A 39 -1.95 9.22 5.04
CA LEU A 39 -1.33 9.59 6.32
C LEU A 39 -0.19 10.59 6.13
N THR A 40 0.53 10.50 5.02
CA THR A 40 1.58 11.46 4.71
C THR A 40 0.99 12.86 4.53
N GLU A 41 -0.15 12.97 3.84
CA GLU A 41 -0.83 14.26 3.72
C GLU A 41 -1.30 14.77 5.07
N HIS A 42 -1.84 13.88 5.91
CA HIS A 42 -2.24 14.25 7.27
C HIS A 42 -1.07 14.82 8.06
N MET A 43 0.11 14.21 7.96
CA MET A 43 1.29 14.65 8.71
C MET A 43 1.84 15.99 8.24
N LYS A 44 1.54 16.42 7.03
CA LYS A 44 1.94 17.75 6.55
C LYS A 44 1.26 18.86 7.35
N VAL A 45 0.06 18.59 7.82
CA VAL A 45 -0.73 19.55 8.62
C VAL A 45 -0.55 19.31 10.11
N ASN A 46 -0.52 18.04 10.51
CA ASN A 46 -0.49 17.63 11.92
C ASN A 46 0.84 16.95 12.25
N HIS A 47 1.94 17.63 12.05
CA HIS A 47 3.29 17.06 12.20
C HIS A 47 3.63 16.61 13.61
N LYS A 48 2.87 17.01 14.61
CA LYS A 48 3.06 16.60 16.01
C LYS A 48 2.19 15.41 16.41
N ASP A 49 1.46 14.83 15.48
CA ASP A 49 0.66 13.64 15.75
C ASP A 49 1.56 12.40 15.73
N PHE A 50 2.13 12.08 16.89
CA PHE A 50 3.09 10.99 17.00
C PHE A 50 2.49 9.62 16.82
N ASN A 51 1.20 9.45 17.14
CA ASN A 51 0.51 8.18 16.91
C ASN A 51 0.37 7.89 15.42
N THR A 52 0.00 8.89 14.63
CA THR A 52 -0.09 8.75 13.18
C THR A 52 1.28 8.53 12.57
N SER A 53 2.30 9.23 13.06
CA SER A 53 3.67 9.04 12.59
C SER A 53 4.15 7.61 12.81
N ARG A 54 3.85 7.02 13.97
CA ARG A 54 4.19 5.63 14.27
C ARG A 54 3.46 4.68 13.33
N ALA A 55 2.16 4.90 13.13
CA ALA A 55 1.36 4.06 12.22
C ALA A 55 1.89 4.13 10.80
N LEU A 56 2.28 5.32 10.34
CA LEU A 56 2.86 5.51 9.02
C LEU A 56 4.14 4.68 8.84
N LYS A 57 5.03 4.73 9.83
CA LYS A 57 6.28 3.96 9.79
C LYS A 57 6.01 2.46 9.74
N MET A 58 5.01 1.99 10.49
CA MET A 58 4.62 0.58 10.48
C MET A 58 4.10 0.15 9.11
N LEU A 59 3.29 0.99 8.47
CA LEU A 59 2.76 0.68 7.15
C LEU A 59 3.85 0.63 6.09
N VAL A 60 4.80 1.57 6.16
CA VAL A 60 5.95 1.57 5.25
C VAL A 60 6.76 0.28 5.41
N GLY A 61 6.99 -0.15 6.64
CA GLY A 61 7.69 -1.40 6.92
C GLY A 61 6.97 -2.62 6.38
N LYS A 62 5.66 -2.69 6.55
CA LYS A 62 4.85 -3.80 6.04
C LYS A 62 4.86 -3.85 4.53
N ARG A 63 4.74 -2.69 3.87
CA ARG A 63 4.81 -2.61 2.41
C ARG A 63 6.16 -3.10 1.91
N ARG A 64 7.23 -2.71 2.56
CA ARG A 64 8.58 -3.12 2.19
C ARG A 64 8.75 -4.63 2.26
N ARG A 65 8.20 -5.27 3.30
CA ARG A 65 8.24 -6.72 3.45
C ARG A 65 7.54 -7.42 2.30
N LEU A 66 6.37 -6.91 1.89
CA LEU A 66 5.63 -7.46 0.76
C LEU A 66 6.40 -7.29 -0.55
N LEU A 67 7.06 -6.15 -0.74
CA LEU A 67 7.88 -5.92 -1.92
C LEU A 67 9.08 -6.87 -1.94
N ASP A 68 9.74 -7.07 -0.81
CA ASP A 68 10.84 -8.01 -0.70
C ASP A 68 10.38 -9.45 -1.00
N TYR A 69 9.18 -9.80 -0.55
CA TYR A 69 8.57 -11.08 -0.85
C TYR A 69 8.39 -11.27 -2.37
N LEU A 70 7.86 -10.24 -3.04
CA LEU A 70 7.67 -10.30 -4.49
C LEU A 70 8.99 -10.45 -5.25
N ILE A 71 10.04 -9.81 -4.79
CA ILE A 71 11.36 -9.94 -5.42
C ILE A 71 11.80 -11.41 -5.41
N LYS A 72 11.54 -12.13 -4.32
CA LYS A 72 11.92 -13.53 -4.19
C LYS A 72 11.03 -14.46 -5.02
N VAL A 73 9.74 -14.15 -5.08
CA VAL A 73 8.75 -15.04 -5.70
C VAL A 73 8.63 -14.79 -7.20
N ASP A 74 8.58 -13.52 -7.60
CA ASP A 74 8.37 -13.14 -8.99
C ASP A 74 8.85 -11.71 -9.20
N ILE A 75 10.06 -11.58 -9.68
CA ILE A 75 10.69 -10.26 -9.89
C ILE A 75 9.93 -9.41 -10.92
N GLU A 76 9.28 -10.05 -11.89
CA GLU A 76 8.52 -9.31 -12.89
C GLU A 76 7.28 -8.66 -12.28
N ARG A 77 6.60 -9.36 -11.37
CA ARG A 77 5.47 -8.80 -10.64
C ARG A 77 5.93 -7.63 -9.77
N TYR A 78 7.09 -7.75 -9.14
CA TYR A 78 7.66 -6.66 -8.34
C TYR A 78 7.91 -5.42 -9.22
N ARG A 79 8.55 -5.58 -10.36
CA ARG A 79 8.83 -4.48 -11.27
C ARG A 79 7.57 -3.81 -11.76
N ALA A 80 6.57 -4.62 -12.11
CA ALA A 80 5.29 -4.11 -12.60
C ALA A 80 4.58 -3.27 -11.56
N ILE A 81 4.52 -3.73 -10.30
CA ILE A 81 3.78 -3.02 -9.26
C ILE A 81 4.48 -1.72 -8.83
N ILE A 82 5.80 -1.71 -8.72
CA ILE A 82 6.51 -0.48 -8.36
C ILE A 82 6.38 0.58 -9.46
N MET A 83 6.36 0.16 -10.71
CA MET A 83 6.21 1.06 -11.84
C MET A 83 4.80 1.65 -11.86
N GLU A 84 3.79 0.79 -11.67
CA GLU A 84 2.39 1.21 -11.70
C GLU A 84 2.02 2.15 -10.56
N LEU A 85 2.55 1.90 -9.37
CA LEU A 85 2.26 2.69 -8.19
C LEU A 85 3.23 3.87 -7.99
N GLY A 86 4.28 3.92 -8.78
CA GLY A 86 5.28 4.96 -8.63
C GLY A 86 6.04 4.86 -7.32
N ILE A 87 6.27 3.65 -6.85
CA ILE A 87 6.94 3.42 -5.57
C ILE A 87 8.44 3.30 -5.79
N ARG A 88 9.18 3.90 -4.89
CA ARG A 88 10.59 3.58 -4.73
C ARG A 88 10.68 2.53 -3.65
N LYS A 89 11.32 1.48 -3.90
CA LYS A 89 11.41 0.40 -2.93
C LYS A 89 11.82 0.83 -1.48
#